data_4b3981e508b812ce9b1ab68baf387c7e
#
_entry.id   4b3981e508b812ce9b1ab68baf387c7e
#
_cell.length_a   1.000
_cell.length_b   1.000
_cell.length_c   1.000
_cell.angle_alpha   90.00
_cell.angle_beta   90.00
_cell.angle_gamma   90.00
#
_symmetry.space_group_name_H-M   'P 1'
#
loop_
_entity.id
_entity.type
_entity.pdbx_description
1 polymer ?
#
loop_
_entity_poly.entity_id
_entity_poly.type
_entity_poly.pdbx_seq_one_letter_code
_entity_poly.pdbx_strand_id
1 'polypeptide(L)'
;MNITLYKTKSANNVINKKLVSEKNLGNNCVLGDNTSVTSPTVIIGGISSLDTISDYNYAYIAQCHRYYYINDIIALSGGRVKLILNVDVLMSFKSDILNSTQLVTRQKNKGKMYLADADWTVDGRTYLRSQYFNENHFAPQNDSFVLITV
;
A
#
# COMPACT_ATOMS: atom_id res chain seq x y z
N MET A 1 -5.30 -25.74 -11.46
CA MET A 1 -4.95 -24.54 -10.66
C MET A 1 -5.41 -23.33 -11.44
N ASN A 2 -6.05 -22.36 -10.79
CA ASN A 2 -6.57 -21.18 -11.50
C ASN A 2 -5.64 -19.98 -11.26
N ILE A 3 -5.13 -19.43 -12.36
CA ILE A 3 -4.26 -18.25 -12.39
C ILE A 3 -4.84 -17.21 -13.34
N THR A 4 -4.90 -16.00 -12.88
CA THR A 4 -5.30 -14.86 -13.67
C THR A 4 -4.14 -13.91 -13.85
N LEU A 5 -3.80 -13.60 -15.09
CA LEU A 5 -2.75 -12.63 -15.44
C LEU A 5 -3.33 -11.23 -15.60
N TYR A 6 -2.59 -10.24 -15.19
CA TYR A 6 -2.93 -8.83 -15.30
C TYR A 6 -1.77 -8.01 -15.82
N LYS A 7 -2.10 -6.83 -16.32
CA LYS A 7 -1.14 -5.79 -16.65
C LYS A 7 -1.31 -4.64 -15.69
N THR A 8 -0.23 -4.21 -15.04
CA THR A 8 -0.25 -3.04 -14.15
C THR A 8 0.89 -2.09 -14.47
N LYS A 9 0.62 -0.79 -14.35
CA LYS A 9 1.61 0.29 -14.44
C LYS A 9 1.82 0.96 -13.07
N SER A 10 1.14 0.46 -12.03
CA SER A 10 1.24 1.00 -10.69
C SER A 10 2.63 0.71 -10.09
N ALA A 11 3.19 1.66 -9.35
CA ALA A 11 4.44 1.47 -8.65
C ALA A 11 4.34 0.39 -7.55
N ASN A 12 5.47 -0.20 -7.17
CA ASN A 12 5.51 -1.32 -6.23
C ASN A 12 5.02 -0.95 -4.82
N ASN A 13 5.20 0.31 -4.42
CA ASN A 13 4.79 0.83 -3.11
C ASN A 13 3.29 1.22 -3.01
N VAL A 14 2.52 1.04 -4.08
CA VAL A 14 1.08 1.34 -4.09
C VAL A 14 0.31 0.14 -3.57
N ILE A 15 -0.49 0.32 -2.51
CA ILE A 15 -1.32 -0.73 -1.91
C ILE A 15 -2.48 -1.11 -2.84
N ASN A 16 -3.13 -0.13 -3.47
CA ASN A 16 -4.26 -0.36 -4.37
C ASN A 16 -3.83 -0.20 -5.83
N LYS A 17 -3.30 -1.27 -6.42
CA LYS A 17 -2.85 -1.25 -7.81
C LYS A 17 -4.02 -1.28 -8.80
N LYS A 18 -3.89 -0.53 -9.87
CA LYS A 18 -4.82 -0.57 -11.01
C LYS A 18 -4.44 -1.75 -11.90
N LEU A 19 -5.30 -2.77 -11.92
CA LEU A 19 -5.14 -3.96 -12.74
C LEU A 19 -5.90 -3.77 -14.06
N VAL A 20 -5.24 -4.03 -15.17
CA VAL A 20 -5.79 -3.91 -16.53
C VAL A 20 -5.52 -5.20 -17.29
N SER A 21 -6.34 -5.49 -18.29
CA SER A 21 -6.15 -6.63 -19.21
C SER A 21 -6.12 -7.97 -18.49
N GLU A 22 -7.27 -8.39 -17.99
CA GLU A 22 -7.42 -9.68 -17.32
C GLU A 22 -7.36 -10.83 -18.32
N LYS A 23 -6.51 -11.83 -18.06
CA LYS A 23 -6.44 -13.09 -18.79
C LYS A 23 -6.47 -14.27 -17.84
N ASN A 24 -7.57 -14.98 -17.81
CA ASN A 24 -7.68 -16.20 -17.03
C ASN A 24 -7.10 -17.38 -17.80
N LEU A 25 -6.15 -18.09 -17.21
CA LEU A 25 -5.48 -19.26 -17.82
C LEU A 25 -6.21 -20.58 -17.51
N GLY A 26 -7.24 -20.55 -16.69
CA GLY A 26 -8.01 -21.73 -16.32
C GLY A 26 -7.17 -22.82 -15.67
N ASN A 27 -7.46 -24.08 -15.99
CA ASN A 27 -6.81 -25.26 -15.38
C ASN A 27 -5.50 -25.67 -16.07
N ASN A 28 -5.01 -24.95 -17.07
CA ASN A 28 -3.80 -25.29 -17.83
C ASN A 28 -2.49 -24.91 -17.09
N CYS A 29 -2.58 -24.64 -15.79
CA CYS A 29 -1.45 -24.21 -14.98
C CYS A 29 -1.14 -25.22 -13.88
N VAL A 30 0.14 -25.51 -13.69
CA VAL A 30 0.66 -26.40 -12.65
C VAL A 30 1.76 -25.67 -11.89
N LEU A 31 1.81 -25.85 -10.57
CA LEU A 31 2.95 -25.37 -9.77
C LEU A 31 4.18 -26.21 -10.11
N GLY A 32 5.33 -25.57 -10.17
CA GLY A 32 6.60 -26.27 -10.25
C GLY A 32 6.90 -27.04 -8.98
N ASP A 33 7.74 -28.05 -9.09
CA ASP A 33 8.17 -28.85 -7.94
C ASP A 33 8.92 -27.98 -6.91
N ASN A 34 8.69 -28.27 -5.63
CA ASN A 34 9.35 -27.59 -4.49
C ASN A 34 9.27 -26.05 -4.55
N THR A 35 8.10 -25.52 -4.84
CA THR A 35 7.91 -24.07 -4.97
C THR A 35 7.51 -23.42 -3.65
N SER A 36 8.06 -22.25 -3.37
CA SER A 36 7.70 -21.44 -2.20
C SER A 36 6.42 -20.65 -2.46
N VAL A 37 5.62 -20.40 -1.42
CA VAL A 37 4.43 -19.54 -1.52
C VAL A 37 4.80 -18.07 -1.76
N THR A 38 5.99 -17.65 -1.34
CA THR A 38 6.47 -16.27 -1.54
C THR A 38 7.03 -16.03 -2.94
N SER A 39 7.66 -17.06 -3.51
CA SER A 39 8.24 -17.01 -4.86
C SER A 39 7.87 -18.28 -5.65
N PRO A 40 6.61 -18.46 -6.00
CA PRO A 40 6.17 -19.66 -6.69
C PRO A 40 6.64 -19.67 -8.14
N THR A 41 6.94 -20.88 -8.61
CA THR A 41 7.16 -21.17 -10.01
C THR A 41 5.92 -21.83 -10.59
N VAL A 42 5.43 -21.33 -11.70
CA VAL A 42 4.24 -21.84 -12.36
C VAL A 42 4.58 -22.28 -13.78
N ILE A 43 4.12 -23.45 -14.17
CA ILE A 43 4.23 -23.96 -15.53
C ILE A 43 2.84 -23.88 -16.18
N ILE A 44 2.77 -23.22 -17.34
CA ILE A 44 1.55 -23.04 -18.11
C ILE A 44 1.71 -23.86 -19.40
N GLY A 45 0.70 -24.66 -19.73
CA GLY A 45 0.64 -25.43 -20.96
C GLY A 45 -0.30 -24.84 -21.99
N GLY A 46 -0.16 -25.32 -23.24
CA GLY A 46 -1.09 -24.95 -24.34
C GLY A 46 -0.94 -23.53 -24.85
N ILE A 47 0.26 -22.98 -24.80
CA ILE A 47 0.55 -21.63 -25.27
C ILE A 47 1.06 -21.68 -26.69
N SER A 48 0.30 -21.07 -27.62
CA SER A 48 0.64 -21.02 -29.03
C SER A 48 1.72 -19.99 -29.36
N SER A 49 1.81 -18.89 -28.58
CA SER A 49 2.82 -17.83 -28.76
C SER A 49 3.19 -17.20 -27.43
N LEU A 50 4.48 -16.95 -27.24
CA LEU A 50 5.03 -16.24 -26.06
C LEU A 50 4.52 -14.80 -25.99
N ASP A 51 4.28 -14.16 -27.11
CA ASP A 51 3.82 -12.78 -27.18
C ASP A 51 2.51 -12.57 -26.41
N THR A 52 1.67 -13.61 -26.33
CA THR A 52 0.40 -13.55 -25.60
C THR A 52 0.57 -13.47 -24.08
N ILE A 53 1.74 -13.79 -23.56
CA ILE A 53 2.05 -13.76 -22.11
C ILE A 53 3.05 -12.68 -21.77
N SER A 54 3.98 -12.34 -22.66
CA SER A 54 5.04 -11.36 -22.43
C SER A 54 4.51 -9.98 -22.01
N ASP A 55 3.29 -9.65 -22.41
CA ASP A 55 2.63 -8.39 -22.11
C ASP A 55 2.17 -8.26 -20.63
N TYR A 56 2.07 -9.38 -19.93
CA TYR A 56 1.59 -9.41 -18.55
C TYR A 56 2.77 -9.35 -17.57
N ASN A 57 2.63 -8.53 -16.55
CA ASN A 57 3.65 -8.33 -15.52
C ASN A 57 3.16 -8.66 -14.11
N TYR A 58 1.89 -9.11 -13.99
CA TYR A 58 1.27 -9.33 -12.71
C TYR A 58 0.32 -10.54 -12.76
N ALA A 59 0.21 -11.28 -11.65
CA ALA A 59 -0.59 -12.49 -11.58
C ALA A 59 -1.34 -12.60 -10.25
N TYR A 60 -2.52 -13.23 -10.27
CA TYR A 60 -3.26 -13.64 -9.09
C TYR A 60 -3.40 -15.16 -9.08
N ILE A 61 -3.01 -15.80 -7.99
CA ILE A 61 -3.15 -17.24 -7.78
C ILE A 61 -4.30 -17.49 -6.81
N ALA A 62 -5.39 -18.06 -7.29
CA ALA A 62 -6.60 -18.24 -6.50
C ALA A 62 -6.40 -19.18 -5.29
N GLN A 63 -5.59 -20.24 -5.43
CA GLN A 63 -5.33 -21.19 -4.34
C GLN A 63 -4.53 -20.61 -3.18
N CYS A 64 -3.69 -19.62 -3.47
CA CYS A 64 -2.88 -18.93 -2.46
C CYS A 64 -3.57 -17.66 -1.93
N HIS A 65 -4.66 -17.21 -2.59
CA HIS A 65 -5.30 -15.92 -2.34
C HIS A 65 -4.32 -14.74 -2.32
N ARG A 66 -3.32 -14.77 -3.22
CA ARG A 66 -2.23 -13.77 -3.26
C ARG A 66 -1.98 -13.26 -4.65
N TYR A 67 -1.48 -12.04 -4.67
CA TYR A 67 -1.01 -11.35 -5.86
C TYR A 67 0.51 -11.47 -5.98
N TYR A 68 0.99 -11.55 -7.23
CA TYR A 68 2.39 -11.77 -7.54
C TYR A 68 2.85 -10.90 -8.69
N TYR A 69 4.09 -10.43 -8.62
CA TYR A 69 4.81 -9.89 -9.76
C TYR A 69 5.38 -11.02 -10.60
N ILE A 70 5.38 -10.87 -11.91
CA ILE A 70 6.06 -11.77 -12.83
C ILE A 70 7.49 -11.25 -12.97
N ASN A 71 8.46 -11.99 -12.44
CA ASN A 71 9.87 -11.61 -12.51
C ASN A 71 10.52 -12.10 -13.78
N ASP A 72 10.16 -13.31 -14.23
CA ASP A 72 10.74 -13.90 -15.42
C ASP A 72 9.77 -14.86 -16.11
N ILE A 73 9.93 -14.97 -17.43
CA ILE A 73 9.12 -15.79 -18.32
C ILE A 73 10.06 -16.66 -19.14
N ILE A 74 10.08 -17.96 -18.86
CA ILE A 74 10.98 -18.91 -19.50
C ILE A 74 10.19 -19.81 -20.43
N ALA A 75 10.56 -19.85 -21.71
CA ALA A 75 10.01 -20.80 -22.67
C ALA A 75 10.51 -22.22 -22.39
N LEU A 76 9.59 -23.18 -22.38
CA LEU A 76 9.89 -24.59 -22.28
C LEU A 76 9.49 -25.31 -23.57
N SER A 77 10.09 -26.46 -23.81
CA SER A 77 9.73 -27.32 -24.94
C SER A 77 8.27 -27.77 -24.87
N GLY A 78 7.64 -27.99 -26.02
CA GLY A 78 6.27 -28.49 -26.10
C GLY A 78 5.20 -27.44 -25.82
N GLY A 79 5.40 -26.17 -26.19
CA GLY A 79 4.41 -25.09 -26.04
C GLY A 79 4.07 -24.79 -24.58
N ARG A 80 5.05 -24.96 -23.69
CA ARG A 80 4.91 -24.65 -22.28
C ARG A 80 5.73 -23.42 -21.92
N VAL A 81 5.28 -22.69 -20.90
CA VAL A 81 5.97 -21.52 -20.37
C VAL A 81 6.07 -21.65 -18.85
N LYS A 82 7.25 -21.37 -18.33
CA LYS A 82 7.52 -21.29 -16.89
C LYS A 82 7.54 -19.82 -16.46
N LEU A 83 6.70 -19.46 -15.50
CA LEU A 83 6.68 -18.16 -14.87
C LEU A 83 7.37 -18.24 -13.51
N ILE A 84 8.29 -17.32 -13.26
CA ILE A 84 8.89 -17.11 -11.95
C ILE A 84 8.21 -15.90 -11.33
N LEU A 85 7.54 -16.12 -10.19
CA LEU A 85 6.69 -15.13 -9.54
C LEU A 85 7.32 -14.68 -8.22
N ASN A 86 6.97 -13.49 -7.77
CA ASN A 86 7.31 -12.97 -6.45
C ASN A 86 6.10 -12.29 -5.82
N VAL A 87 5.82 -12.58 -4.55
CA VAL A 87 4.61 -12.12 -3.87
C VAL A 87 4.58 -10.60 -3.74
N ASP A 88 3.42 -10.00 -4.06
CA ASP A 88 3.09 -8.63 -3.68
C ASP A 88 2.36 -8.63 -2.35
N VAL A 89 3.08 -8.35 -1.28
CA VAL A 89 2.54 -8.35 0.09
C VAL A 89 1.52 -7.22 0.27
N LEU A 90 1.78 -6.04 -0.30
CA LEU A 90 0.91 -4.86 -0.13
C LEU A 90 -0.48 -5.09 -0.72
N MET A 91 -0.54 -5.62 -1.95
CA MET A 91 -1.83 -5.89 -2.60
C MET A 91 -2.52 -7.13 -2.03
N SER A 92 -1.76 -8.16 -1.64
CA SER A 92 -2.30 -9.41 -1.10
C SER A 92 -2.96 -9.23 0.26
N PHE A 93 -2.39 -8.38 1.12
CA PHE A 93 -2.89 -8.10 2.47
C PHE A 93 -3.49 -6.70 2.62
N LYS A 94 -3.95 -6.13 1.52
CA LYS A 94 -4.51 -4.78 1.46
C LYS A 94 -5.57 -4.52 2.52
N SER A 95 -6.54 -5.42 2.67
CA SER A 95 -7.64 -5.25 3.63
C SER A 95 -7.12 -5.20 5.07
N ASP A 96 -6.19 -6.08 5.41
CA ASP A 96 -5.64 -6.18 6.77
C ASP A 96 -4.78 -4.97 7.09
N ILE A 97 -3.99 -4.50 6.12
CA ILE A 97 -3.16 -3.29 6.26
C ILE A 97 -4.04 -2.05 6.46
N LEU A 98 -5.09 -1.89 5.65
CA LEU A 98 -5.96 -0.70 5.73
C LEU A 98 -6.85 -0.68 6.98
N ASN A 99 -7.20 -1.85 7.52
CA ASN A 99 -8.01 -1.98 8.73
C ASN A 99 -7.15 -2.04 10.01
N SER A 100 -5.82 -2.12 9.89
CA SER A 100 -4.95 -2.15 11.07
C SER A 100 -4.93 -0.79 11.77
N THR A 101 -5.08 -0.81 13.09
CA THR A 101 -4.96 0.38 13.93
C THR A 101 -3.52 0.50 14.39
N GLN A 102 -2.84 1.57 14.03
CA GLN A 102 -1.45 1.80 14.38
C GLN A 102 -1.21 3.22 14.87
N LEU A 103 -0.33 3.36 15.85
CA LEU A 103 0.16 4.67 16.26
C LEU A 103 1.30 5.07 15.33
N VAL A 104 1.07 6.11 14.52
CA VAL A 104 2.07 6.63 13.58
C VAL A 104 2.57 7.98 14.07
N THR A 105 3.89 8.10 14.23
CA THR A 105 4.56 9.36 14.51
C THR A 105 5.48 9.72 13.35
N ARG A 106 5.35 10.94 12.85
CA ARG A 106 6.17 11.43 11.73
C ARG A 106 6.72 12.81 12.07
N GLN A 107 8.01 12.99 11.89
CA GLN A 107 8.69 14.25 12.09
C GLN A 107 9.50 14.65 10.86
N LYS A 108 9.34 15.90 10.42
CA LYS A 108 10.15 16.46 9.32
C LYS A 108 11.59 16.73 9.77
N ASN A 109 11.77 17.19 11.00
CA ASN A 109 13.09 17.52 11.55
C ASN A 109 13.33 16.71 12.83
N LYS A 110 14.45 16.02 12.90
CA LYS A 110 14.89 15.26 14.07
C LYS A 110 15.02 16.18 15.29
N GLY A 111 14.37 15.83 16.39
CA GLY A 111 14.44 16.57 17.66
C GLY A 111 13.43 17.72 17.81
N LYS A 112 12.50 17.95 16.89
CA LYS A 112 11.39 18.88 17.11
C LYS A 112 10.27 18.24 17.92
N MET A 113 9.79 18.95 18.94
CA MET A 113 8.70 18.50 19.81
C MET A 113 7.32 18.60 19.11
N TYR A 114 7.20 19.40 18.06
CA TYR A 114 5.95 19.59 17.33
C TYR A 114 6.02 18.90 15.98
N LEU A 115 4.92 18.21 15.62
CA LEU A 115 4.74 17.61 14.31
C LEU A 115 4.49 18.71 13.27
N ALA A 116 5.48 18.98 12.42
CA ALA A 116 5.35 19.89 11.28
C ALA A 116 5.36 19.05 10.00
N ASP A 117 4.20 18.54 9.60
CA ASP A 117 4.01 17.80 8.36
C ASP A 117 2.97 18.50 7.49
N ALA A 118 3.36 18.89 6.26
CA ALA A 118 2.45 19.55 5.33
C ALA A 118 1.30 18.64 4.86
N ASP A 119 1.51 17.33 4.88
CA ASP A 119 0.50 16.34 4.47
C ASP A 119 -0.50 16.01 5.59
N TRP A 120 -0.22 16.44 6.83
CA TRP A 120 -1.06 16.22 7.99
C TRP A 120 -1.28 17.55 8.73
N THR A 121 -2.39 18.19 8.45
CA THR A 121 -2.80 19.37 9.20
C THR A 121 -3.47 18.95 10.49
N VAL A 122 -2.83 19.24 11.62
CA VAL A 122 -3.48 19.13 12.93
C VAL A 122 -4.24 20.42 13.15
N ASP A 123 -5.56 20.33 13.28
CA ASP A 123 -6.39 21.46 13.68
C ASP A 123 -5.99 21.91 15.09
N GLY A 124 -5.18 22.95 15.16
CA GLY A 124 -4.87 23.63 16.41
C GLY A 124 -6.12 24.32 16.94
N ARG A 125 -6.79 23.72 17.92
CA ARG A 125 -7.88 24.39 18.63
C ARG A 125 -7.29 25.36 19.62
N THR A 126 -7.41 26.66 19.32
CA THR A 126 -7.10 27.70 20.29
C THR A 126 -8.34 27.96 21.14
N TYR A 127 -8.27 27.64 22.41
CA TYR A 127 -9.32 27.98 23.36
C TYR A 127 -8.99 29.34 23.94
N LEU A 128 -9.75 30.35 23.53
CA LEU A 128 -9.70 31.66 24.17
C LEU A 128 -10.80 31.71 25.24
N ARG A 129 -10.42 31.78 26.49
CA ARG A 129 -11.33 32.00 27.60
C ARG A 129 -11.17 33.44 28.06
N SER A 130 -12.13 34.28 27.75
CA SER A 130 -12.22 35.65 28.29
C SER A 130 -13.14 35.66 29.51
N GLN A 131 -12.68 36.24 30.61
CA GLN A 131 -13.44 36.42 31.81
C GLN A 131 -13.69 37.92 31.99
N TYR A 132 -14.95 38.31 32.00
CA TYR A 132 -15.36 39.67 32.26
C TYR A 132 -15.71 39.85 33.73
N PHE A 133 -15.14 40.85 34.34
CA PHE A 133 -15.47 41.25 35.69
C PHE A 133 -16.45 42.43 35.62
N ASN A 134 -17.69 42.29 36.18
CA ASN A 134 -18.75 43.26 36.03
C ASN A 134 -18.57 44.51 36.90
N GLU A 135 -17.59 44.53 37.79
CA GLU A 135 -17.29 45.67 38.63
C GLU A 135 -15.81 46.00 38.50
N ASN A 136 -15.48 47.30 38.60
CA ASN A 136 -14.10 47.78 38.54
C ASN A 136 -13.34 47.30 39.77
N HIS A 137 -12.89 46.06 39.74
CA HIS A 137 -12.03 45.51 40.81
C HIS A 137 -10.59 45.98 40.74
N PHE A 138 -10.24 46.69 39.68
CA PHE A 138 -8.90 47.23 39.46
C PHE A 138 -8.98 48.76 39.52
N ALA A 139 -8.15 49.34 40.37
CA ALA A 139 -8.06 50.78 40.49
C ALA A 139 -7.41 51.41 39.23
N PRO A 140 -7.93 52.49 38.67
CA PRO A 140 -7.56 53.01 37.37
C PRO A 140 -6.14 53.58 37.25
N GLN A 141 -5.34 53.51 38.27
CA GLN A 141 -4.04 54.22 38.29
C GLN A 141 -2.77 53.34 38.28
N ASN A 142 -2.85 52.01 38.49
CA ASN A 142 -1.64 51.19 38.56
C ASN A 142 -1.80 49.76 38.04
N ASP A 143 -2.73 49.49 37.14
CA ASP A 143 -2.96 48.14 36.70
C ASP A 143 -2.02 47.78 35.54
N SER A 144 -1.10 46.90 35.80
CA SER A 144 -0.30 46.23 34.76
C SER A 144 -0.89 44.87 34.43
N PHE A 145 -1.24 44.62 33.17
CA PHE A 145 -1.72 43.35 32.73
C PHE A 145 -0.54 42.49 32.21
N VAL A 146 -0.40 41.30 32.75
CA VAL A 146 0.56 40.32 32.24
C VAL A 146 -0.22 39.21 31.50
N LEU A 147 -0.05 39.14 30.21
CA LEU A 147 -0.57 38.04 29.41
C LEU A 147 0.45 36.88 29.41
N ILE A 148 0.13 35.79 30.06
CA ILE A 148 0.94 34.58 30.04
C ILE A 148 0.30 33.64 29.02
N THR A 149 0.98 33.40 27.89
CA THR A 149 0.63 32.34 26.94
C THR A 149 1.39 31.09 27.28
N VAL A 150 0.69 29.98 27.49
CA VAL A 150 1.25 28.65 27.75
C VAL A 150 1.11 27.82 26.48
#